data_aa2c9c7ed6f38bfa7086b0fc12f4ce08
#
_entry.id   aa2c9c7ed6f38bfa7086b0fc12f4ce08
#
_cell.length_a   1.000
_cell.length_b   1.000
_cell.length_c   1.000
_cell.angle_alpha   90.00
_cell.angle_beta   90.00
_cell.angle_gamma   90.00
#
_symmetry.space_group_name_H-M   'P 1'
#
loop_
_entity.id
_entity.type
_entity.pdbx_description
1 polymer ?
#
loop_
_entity_poly.entity_id
_entity_poly.type
_entity_poly.pdbx_seq_one_letter_code
_entity_poly.pdbx_strand_id
1 'polypeptide(L)'
;MGASDSTLAHSRGTLRRLIAVSAEGVASGAPLMVGSRLLQGWLTASGVPLALIGLIPLAELPYTLKLFWAPLLDRWPIPWPDRRRGWLLLMQLLLVAVIAAMALLRPSSDPSQLTAVGLAALVLAICSATQDIAVDAYRTDLLPEAERGAGAAAAALGYRAAMLSVGAGGFLLADRFGWPAAFLSAAALVAAMVPFTLSAPKLAPVEHAITSLRQAVLGPAREFVHRAGPNRTWQLLLLVLLYRWPDGLLNAMAIPFLKLQGFSEADIGLVQGGWAIGATILGTVIGGSLFAWLGMNRSLWLFAISGVIGNLSYWALARFGGGVAGLITAVSLENISSGMVGAVFVALLMSLCNPRFSATQYALLSGVYALSRSP
;
A
#
# COMPACT_ATOMS: atom_id res chain seq x y z
N MET A 1 -8.17 -21.36 -36.42
CA MET A 1 -7.94 -21.90 -35.07
C MET A 1 -6.84 -21.16 -34.27
N GLY A 2 -5.89 -20.45 -34.88
CA GLY A 2 -4.75 -19.82 -34.17
C GLY A 2 -5.02 -18.48 -33.44
N ALA A 3 -5.96 -17.66 -33.91
CA ALA A 3 -6.17 -16.32 -33.31
C ALA A 3 -6.97 -16.35 -31.99
N SER A 4 -7.91 -17.27 -31.83
CA SER A 4 -8.67 -17.46 -30.60
C SER A 4 -7.82 -18.07 -29.47
N ASP A 5 -6.89 -18.98 -29.80
CA ASP A 5 -6.00 -19.60 -28.81
C ASP A 5 -4.94 -18.62 -28.28
N SER A 6 -4.43 -17.72 -29.13
CA SER A 6 -3.48 -16.68 -28.71
C SER A 6 -4.12 -15.62 -27.80
N THR A 7 -5.36 -15.22 -28.07
CA THR A 7 -6.12 -14.30 -27.20
C THR A 7 -6.48 -14.93 -25.86
N LEU A 8 -6.85 -16.20 -25.83
CA LEU A 8 -7.14 -16.94 -24.59
C LEU A 8 -5.87 -17.15 -23.73
N ALA A 9 -4.74 -17.45 -24.37
CA ALA A 9 -3.46 -17.59 -23.65
C ALA A 9 -3.00 -16.25 -23.07
N HIS A 10 -3.15 -15.16 -23.80
CA HIS A 10 -2.83 -13.80 -23.31
C HIS A 10 -3.71 -13.41 -22.11
N SER A 11 -5.03 -13.62 -22.22
CA SER A 11 -5.97 -13.29 -21.14
C SER A 11 -5.72 -14.11 -19.86
N ARG A 12 -5.37 -15.39 -19.97
CA ARG A 12 -4.98 -16.25 -18.83
C ARG A 12 -3.69 -15.76 -18.17
N GLY A 13 -2.71 -15.32 -18.97
CA GLY A 13 -1.47 -14.74 -18.46
C GLY A 13 -1.71 -13.46 -17.66
N THR A 14 -2.53 -12.55 -18.17
CA THR A 14 -2.94 -11.32 -17.50
C THR A 14 -3.66 -11.62 -16.17
N LEU A 15 -4.67 -12.49 -16.20
CA LEU A 15 -5.42 -12.87 -15.00
C LEU A 15 -4.49 -13.44 -13.92
N ARG A 16 -3.55 -14.31 -14.28
CA ARG A 16 -2.60 -14.90 -13.35
C ARG A 16 -1.69 -13.84 -12.72
N ARG A 17 -1.24 -12.82 -13.48
CA ARG A 17 -0.47 -11.70 -12.95
C ARG A 17 -1.30 -10.84 -11.98
N LEU A 18 -2.55 -10.53 -12.33
CA LEU A 18 -3.42 -9.73 -11.48
C LEU A 18 -3.79 -10.43 -10.17
N ILE A 19 -4.05 -11.75 -10.22
CA ILE A 19 -4.28 -12.54 -9.00
C ILE A 19 -3.05 -12.53 -8.10
N ALA A 20 -1.85 -12.74 -8.66
CA ALA A 20 -0.62 -12.70 -7.89
C ALA A 20 -0.42 -11.35 -7.21
N VAL A 21 -0.57 -10.26 -7.94
CA VAL A 21 -0.42 -8.89 -7.40
C VAL A 21 -1.49 -8.55 -6.37
N SER A 22 -2.72 -9.05 -6.53
CA SER A 22 -3.80 -8.87 -5.55
C SER A 22 -3.50 -9.63 -4.25
N ALA A 23 -3.02 -10.87 -4.35
CA ALA A 23 -2.61 -11.68 -3.19
C ALA A 23 -1.45 -11.02 -2.42
N GLU A 24 -0.45 -10.47 -3.14
CA GLU A 24 0.62 -9.72 -2.50
C GLU A 24 0.10 -8.43 -1.84
N GLY A 25 -0.94 -7.80 -2.40
CA GLY A 25 -1.66 -6.70 -1.77
C GLY A 25 -2.27 -7.11 -0.42
N VAL A 26 -2.91 -8.29 -0.36
CA VAL A 26 -3.43 -8.86 0.90
C VAL A 26 -2.30 -9.10 1.90
N ALA A 27 -1.21 -9.72 1.44
CA ALA A 27 -0.06 -10.03 2.28
C ALA A 27 0.59 -8.75 2.88
N SER A 28 0.58 -7.63 2.15
CA SER A 28 1.12 -6.35 2.59
C SER A 28 0.17 -5.60 3.55
N GLY A 29 -1.14 -5.63 3.30
CA GLY A 29 -2.11 -4.90 4.12
C GLY A 29 -2.36 -5.51 5.51
N ALA A 30 -2.28 -6.84 5.62
CA ALA A 30 -2.59 -7.53 6.87
C ALA A 30 -1.61 -7.19 8.02
N PRO A 31 -0.29 -7.25 7.86
CA PRO A 31 0.65 -6.92 8.94
C PRO A 31 0.57 -5.47 9.39
N LEU A 32 0.29 -4.53 8.48
CA LEU A 32 0.12 -3.11 8.83
C LEU A 32 -1.07 -2.93 9.79
N MET A 33 -2.19 -3.60 9.55
CA MET A 33 -3.35 -3.54 10.45
C MET A 33 -3.07 -4.20 11.80
N VAL A 34 -2.28 -5.27 11.82
CA VAL A 34 -1.82 -5.90 13.07
C VAL A 34 -0.99 -4.92 13.89
N GLY A 35 0.03 -4.30 13.28
CA GLY A 35 0.97 -3.39 13.95
C GLY A 35 0.38 -2.05 14.35
N SER A 36 -0.74 -1.64 13.75
CA SER A 36 -1.43 -0.39 14.06
C SER A 36 -2.71 -0.63 14.88
N ARG A 37 -3.82 -0.89 14.20
CA ARG A 37 -5.15 -0.93 14.82
C ARG A 37 -5.33 -2.07 15.81
N LEU A 38 -4.94 -3.27 15.44
CA LEU A 38 -5.14 -4.45 16.28
C LEU A 38 -4.28 -4.37 17.55
N LEU A 39 -3.01 -3.99 17.39
CA LEU A 39 -2.09 -3.77 18.51
C LEU A 39 -2.60 -2.68 19.46
N GLN A 40 -3.05 -1.54 18.91
CA GLN A 40 -3.60 -0.45 19.71
C GLN A 40 -4.82 -0.90 20.54
N GLY A 41 -5.77 -1.62 19.89
CA GLY A 41 -6.95 -2.15 20.56
C GLY A 41 -6.61 -3.14 21.66
N TRP A 42 -5.67 -4.06 21.38
CA TRP A 42 -5.22 -5.06 22.34
C TRP A 42 -4.56 -4.46 23.58
N LEU A 43 -3.64 -3.50 23.42
CA LEU A 43 -2.99 -2.81 24.54
C LEU A 43 -4.00 -2.00 25.36
N THR A 44 -4.96 -1.34 24.70
CA THR A 44 -6.04 -0.60 25.37
C THR A 44 -6.91 -1.54 26.20
N ALA A 45 -7.35 -2.66 25.64
CA ALA A 45 -8.17 -3.66 26.33
C ALA A 45 -7.41 -4.34 27.50
N SER A 46 -6.08 -4.37 27.44
CA SER A 46 -5.21 -4.91 28.49
C SER A 46 -4.86 -3.91 29.59
N GLY A 47 -5.43 -2.68 29.55
CA GLY A 47 -5.22 -1.66 30.59
C GLY A 47 -3.83 -0.99 30.54
N VAL A 48 -3.12 -1.06 29.41
CA VAL A 48 -1.84 -0.38 29.24
C VAL A 48 -2.07 1.13 29.22
N PRO A 49 -1.24 1.93 29.93
CA PRO A 49 -1.37 3.39 29.97
C PRO A 49 -1.37 4.03 28.58
N LEU A 50 -2.28 4.99 28.35
CA LEU A 50 -2.43 5.69 27.06
C LEU A 50 -1.14 6.36 26.58
N ALA A 51 -0.30 6.84 27.51
CA ALA A 51 1.00 7.42 27.17
C ALA A 51 1.93 6.43 26.45
N LEU A 52 1.89 5.15 26.81
CA LEU A 52 2.67 4.09 26.14
C LEU A 52 2.04 3.66 24.82
N ILE A 53 0.70 3.63 24.76
CA ILE A 53 -0.04 3.38 23.53
C ILE A 53 0.25 4.48 22.49
N GLY A 54 0.42 5.72 22.94
CA GLY A 54 0.83 6.86 22.11
C GLY A 54 2.21 6.70 21.44
N LEU A 55 3.02 5.73 21.84
CA LEU A 55 4.30 5.41 21.20
C LEU A 55 4.18 4.42 20.03
N ILE A 56 3.01 3.80 19.82
CA ILE A 56 2.79 2.84 18.70
C ILE A 56 3.16 3.43 17.32
N PRO A 57 2.87 4.71 17.01
CA PRO A 57 3.29 5.29 15.74
C PRO A 57 4.81 5.25 15.50
N LEU A 58 5.63 5.18 16.56
CA LEU A 58 7.08 5.00 16.42
C LEU A 58 7.44 3.61 15.84
N ALA A 59 6.58 2.61 16.04
CA ALA A 59 6.74 1.31 15.40
C ALA A 59 6.50 1.37 13.87
N GLU A 60 5.93 2.46 13.34
CA GLU A 60 5.77 2.68 11.90
C GLU A 60 7.00 3.31 11.24
N LEU A 61 8.00 3.77 12.02
CA LEU A 61 9.25 4.32 11.49
C LEU A 61 9.94 3.43 10.44
N PRO A 62 9.98 2.08 10.56
CA PRO A 62 10.55 1.23 9.53
C PRO A 62 9.94 1.47 8.15
N TYR A 63 8.65 1.76 8.03
CA TYR A 63 8.03 2.04 6.73
C TYR A 63 8.55 3.33 6.08
N THR A 64 8.89 4.33 6.86
CA THR A 64 9.50 5.56 6.37
C THR A 64 10.99 5.34 6.05
N LEU A 65 11.68 4.58 6.88
CA LEU A 65 13.11 4.34 6.78
C LEU A 65 13.46 3.21 5.78
N LYS A 66 12.47 2.48 5.23
CA LYS A 66 12.70 1.32 4.35
C LYS A 66 13.58 1.64 3.13
N LEU A 67 13.63 2.89 2.70
CA LEU A 67 14.50 3.34 1.60
C LEU A 67 15.99 3.08 1.90
N PHE A 68 16.42 3.08 3.17
CA PHE A 68 17.83 2.89 3.54
C PHE A 68 18.30 1.45 3.37
N TRP A 69 17.40 0.47 3.46
CA TRP A 69 17.78 -0.94 3.27
C TRP A 69 17.19 -1.57 2.00
N ALA A 70 16.36 -0.87 1.24
CA ALA A 70 15.89 -1.33 -0.07
C ALA A 70 17.04 -1.77 -1.02
N PRO A 71 18.24 -1.09 -1.02
CA PRO A 71 19.39 -1.54 -1.79
C PRO A 71 19.87 -2.96 -1.46
N LEU A 72 19.60 -3.45 -0.25
CA LEU A 72 20.00 -4.80 0.15
C LEU A 72 19.22 -5.86 -0.64
N LEU A 73 17.92 -5.60 -0.91
CA LEU A 73 17.06 -6.53 -1.68
C LEU A 73 17.49 -6.62 -3.14
N ASP A 74 18.04 -5.53 -3.69
CA ASP A 74 18.59 -5.52 -5.04
C ASP A 74 19.97 -6.21 -5.08
N ARG A 75 20.76 -6.07 -4.00
CA ARG A 75 22.15 -6.60 -3.92
C ARG A 75 22.21 -8.08 -3.55
N TRP A 76 21.33 -8.54 -2.64
CA TRP A 76 21.30 -9.91 -2.14
C TRP A 76 19.98 -10.60 -2.49
N PRO A 77 19.84 -11.02 -3.75
CA PRO A 77 18.64 -11.75 -4.16
C PRO A 77 18.62 -13.12 -3.47
N ILE A 78 17.44 -13.50 -2.99
CA ILE A 78 17.20 -14.88 -2.54
C ILE A 78 16.85 -15.70 -3.79
N PRO A 79 17.66 -16.72 -4.16
CA PRO A 79 17.58 -17.32 -5.49
C PRO A 79 16.32 -18.16 -5.72
N TRP A 80 15.69 -18.68 -4.67
CA TRP A 80 14.52 -19.56 -4.78
C TRP A 80 13.26 -18.89 -4.20
N PRO A 81 12.12 -18.90 -4.90
CA PRO A 81 11.83 -19.36 -6.28
C PRO A 81 12.37 -18.42 -7.38
N ASP A 82 12.57 -17.15 -7.07
CA ASP A 82 13.29 -16.12 -7.81
C ASP A 82 13.67 -14.95 -6.88
N ARG A 83 14.41 -13.99 -7.42
CA ARG A 83 15.01 -12.88 -6.65
C ARG A 83 14.03 -12.07 -5.80
N ARG A 84 12.77 -11.92 -6.20
CA ARG A 84 11.77 -11.13 -5.46
C ARG A 84 10.88 -12.03 -4.61
N ARG A 85 10.40 -13.15 -5.18
CA ARG A 85 9.55 -14.07 -4.43
C ARG A 85 10.28 -14.74 -3.28
N GLY A 86 11.60 -14.93 -3.39
CA GLY A 86 12.41 -15.41 -2.27
C GLY A 86 12.33 -14.49 -1.05
N TRP A 87 12.46 -13.17 -1.24
CA TRP A 87 12.27 -12.18 -0.19
C TRP A 87 10.83 -12.15 0.32
N LEU A 88 9.83 -12.23 -0.58
CA LEU A 88 8.41 -12.29 -0.19
C LEU A 88 8.13 -13.47 0.74
N LEU A 89 8.56 -14.67 0.35
CA LEU A 89 8.37 -15.88 1.15
C LEU A 89 9.07 -15.80 2.51
N LEU A 90 10.30 -15.32 2.56
CA LEU A 90 11.03 -15.16 3.81
C LEU A 90 10.28 -14.20 4.75
N MET A 91 9.85 -13.05 4.24
CA MET A 91 9.13 -12.07 5.06
C MET A 91 7.73 -12.59 5.46
N GLN A 92 6.99 -13.25 4.58
CA GLN A 92 5.70 -13.86 4.91
C GLN A 92 5.84 -14.88 6.03
N LEU A 93 6.83 -15.77 5.98
CA LEU A 93 7.06 -16.76 7.02
C LEU A 93 7.46 -16.12 8.36
N LEU A 94 8.32 -15.10 8.33
CA LEU A 94 8.69 -14.35 9.54
C LEU A 94 7.48 -13.57 10.11
N LEU A 95 6.64 -12.99 9.25
CA LEU A 95 5.42 -12.31 9.68
C LEU A 95 4.42 -13.27 10.31
N VAL A 96 4.21 -14.44 9.71
CA VAL A 96 3.37 -15.50 10.32
C VAL A 96 3.91 -15.87 11.69
N ALA A 97 5.22 -16.09 11.82
CA ALA A 97 5.84 -16.47 13.08
C ALA A 97 5.70 -15.37 14.15
N VAL A 98 5.98 -14.12 13.81
CA VAL A 98 5.92 -13.02 14.79
C VAL A 98 4.47 -12.70 15.18
N ILE A 99 3.51 -12.71 14.24
CA ILE A 99 2.10 -12.49 14.55
C ILE A 99 1.55 -13.63 15.42
N ALA A 100 1.91 -14.88 15.12
CA ALA A 100 1.53 -16.01 15.96
C ALA A 100 2.19 -15.96 17.36
N ALA A 101 3.44 -15.50 17.46
CA ALA A 101 4.10 -15.27 18.75
C ALA A 101 3.40 -14.16 19.55
N MET A 102 2.93 -13.09 18.91
CA MET A 102 2.14 -12.04 19.58
C MET A 102 0.86 -12.60 20.21
N ALA A 103 0.22 -13.62 19.62
CA ALA A 103 -0.95 -14.28 20.19
C ALA A 103 -0.66 -14.97 21.54
N LEU A 104 0.60 -15.30 21.83
CA LEU A 104 1.02 -15.95 23.08
C LEU A 104 1.42 -14.94 24.16
N LEU A 105 1.64 -13.68 23.80
CA LEU A 105 1.99 -12.63 24.75
C LEU A 105 0.76 -12.19 25.56
N ARG A 106 1.01 -11.66 26.76
CA ARG A 106 -0.02 -11.12 27.65
C ARG A 106 0.39 -9.70 28.07
N PRO A 107 0.02 -8.68 27.30
CA PRO A 107 0.37 -7.31 27.66
C PRO A 107 -0.22 -6.96 29.03
N SER A 108 0.59 -6.34 29.84
CA SER A 108 0.24 -5.81 31.16
C SER A 108 1.08 -4.58 31.42
N SER A 109 0.89 -3.91 32.55
CA SER A 109 1.74 -2.78 32.96
C SER A 109 3.14 -3.23 33.42
N ASP A 110 3.45 -4.52 33.42
CA ASP A 110 4.78 -5.04 33.73
C ASP A 110 5.76 -4.64 32.60
N PRO A 111 6.88 -3.95 32.93
CA PRO A 111 7.88 -3.53 31.95
C PRO A 111 8.45 -4.66 31.08
N SER A 112 8.57 -5.88 31.61
CA SER A 112 9.08 -7.03 30.86
C SER A 112 8.10 -7.46 29.75
N GLN A 113 6.81 -7.48 30.03
CA GLN A 113 5.76 -7.82 29.07
C GLN A 113 5.62 -6.74 28.00
N LEU A 114 5.67 -5.47 28.40
CA LEU A 114 5.63 -4.34 27.47
C LEU A 114 6.84 -4.34 26.54
N THR A 115 8.03 -4.65 27.05
CA THR A 115 9.24 -4.77 26.25
C THR A 115 9.10 -5.90 25.21
N ALA A 116 8.57 -7.07 25.63
CA ALA A 116 8.35 -8.19 24.70
C ALA A 116 7.36 -7.84 23.58
N VAL A 117 6.25 -7.16 23.90
CA VAL A 117 5.28 -6.69 22.92
C VAL A 117 5.89 -5.61 22.00
N GLY A 118 6.65 -4.67 22.56
CA GLY A 118 7.35 -3.63 21.79
C GLY A 118 8.37 -4.21 20.81
N LEU A 119 9.16 -5.18 21.25
CA LEU A 119 10.10 -5.89 20.36
C LEU A 119 9.38 -6.67 19.27
N ALA A 120 8.30 -7.37 19.59
CA ALA A 120 7.49 -8.08 18.60
C ALA A 120 6.89 -7.11 17.57
N ALA A 121 6.37 -5.95 18.02
CA ALA A 121 5.84 -4.91 17.14
C ALA A 121 6.93 -4.31 16.23
N LEU A 122 8.13 -4.09 16.74
CA LEU A 122 9.26 -3.59 15.95
C LEU A 122 9.70 -4.62 14.90
N VAL A 123 9.83 -5.90 15.27
CA VAL A 123 10.15 -6.98 14.32
C VAL A 123 9.07 -7.10 13.26
N LEU A 124 7.79 -7.06 13.65
CA LEU A 124 6.66 -7.04 12.74
C LEU A 124 6.78 -5.90 11.71
N ALA A 125 7.07 -4.68 12.18
CA ALA A 125 7.17 -3.51 11.33
C ALA A 125 8.36 -3.58 10.36
N ILE A 126 9.52 -4.07 10.81
CA ILE A 126 10.70 -4.27 9.95
C ILE A 126 10.41 -5.33 8.88
N CYS A 127 9.84 -6.48 9.25
CA CYS A 127 9.50 -7.54 8.31
C CYS A 127 8.44 -7.06 7.31
N SER A 128 7.40 -6.36 7.76
CA SER A 128 6.36 -5.83 6.90
C SER A 128 6.86 -4.74 5.96
N ALA A 129 7.68 -3.80 6.44
CA ALA A 129 8.29 -2.78 5.59
C ALA A 129 9.25 -3.40 4.54
N THR A 130 9.96 -4.47 4.90
CA THR A 130 10.82 -5.22 3.99
C THR A 130 10.00 -5.99 2.96
N GLN A 131 8.88 -6.60 3.39
CA GLN A 131 7.93 -7.23 2.48
C GLN A 131 7.36 -6.22 1.47
N ASP A 132 6.99 -5.02 1.91
CA ASP A 132 6.49 -3.96 1.03
C ASP A 132 7.50 -3.60 -0.07
N ILE A 133 8.79 -3.51 0.25
CA ILE A 133 9.84 -3.29 -0.76
C ILE A 133 9.83 -4.42 -1.80
N ALA A 134 9.73 -5.67 -1.35
CA ALA A 134 9.73 -6.84 -2.22
C ALA A 134 8.46 -6.93 -3.08
N VAL A 135 7.27 -6.62 -2.51
CA VAL A 135 5.98 -6.54 -3.22
C VAL A 135 6.03 -5.48 -4.32
N ASP A 136 6.48 -4.27 -3.98
CA ASP A 136 6.57 -3.16 -4.90
C ASP A 136 7.53 -3.46 -6.06
N ALA A 137 8.67 -4.07 -5.75
CA ALA A 137 9.65 -4.49 -6.75
C ALA A 137 9.13 -5.65 -7.62
N TYR A 138 8.49 -6.66 -7.03
CA TYR A 138 7.90 -7.78 -7.77
C TYR A 138 6.84 -7.30 -8.75
N ARG A 139 5.92 -6.47 -8.29
CA ARG A 139 4.86 -5.86 -9.11
C ARG A 139 5.45 -5.03 -10.27
N THR A 140 6.50 -4.24 -9.99
CA THR A 140 7.19 -3.41 -10.99
C THR A 140 7.85 -4.27 -12.07
N ASP A 141 8.50 -5.38 -11.67
CA ASP A 141 9.21 -6.27 -12.58
C ASP A 141 8.28 -7.22 -13.34
N LEU A 142 7.09 -7.54 -12.77
CA LEU A 142 6.13 -8.49 -13.33
C LEU A 142 5.21 -7.90 -14.40
N LEU A 143 4.76 -6.64 -14.20
CA LEU A 143 3.66 -6.07 -14.98
C LEU A 143 4.14 -5.37 -16.25
N PRO A 144 3.68 -5.82 -17.44
CA PRO A 144 3.84 -5.07 -18.68
C PRO A 144 3.19 -3.68 -18.55
N GLU A 145 3.65 -2.72 -19.35
CA GLU A 145 3.18 -1.33 -19.28
C GLU A 145 1.65 -1.20 -19.38
N ALA A 146 1.03 -1.92 -20.29
CA ALA A 146 -0.43 -1.91 -20.49
C ALA A 146 -1.22 -2.43 -19.27
N GLU A 147 -0.61 -3.28 -18.43
CA GLU A 147 -1.26 -3.90 -17.27
C GLU A 147 -0.98 -3.17 -15.94
N ARG A 148 -0.09 -2.17 -15.91
CA ARG A 148 0.32 -1.50 -14.66
C ARG A 148 -0.84 -0.83 -13.93
N GLY A 149 -1.77 -0.22 -14.66
CA GLY A 149 -2.97 0.39 -14.04
C GLY A 149 -3.90 -0.66 -13.43
N ALA A 150 -4.21 -1.74 -14.15
CA ALA A 150 -5.02 -2.84 -13.65
C ALA A 150 -4.32 -3.55 -12.47
N GLY A 151 -3.00 -3.74 -12.55
CA GLY A 151 -2.21 -4.31 -11.47
C GLY A 151 -2.17 -3.43 -10.23
N ALA A 152 -2.05 -2.10 -10.39
CA ALA A 152 -2.14 -1.16 -9.27
C ALA A 152 -3.52 -1.24 -8.59
N ALA A 153 -4.59 -1.33 -9.37
CA ALA A 153 -5.95 -1.52 -8.86
C ALA A 153 -6.10 -2.86 -8.12
N ALA A 154 -5.61 -3.97 -8.69
CA ALA A 154 -5.66 -5.30 -8.08
C ALA A 154 -4.91 -5.33 -6.73
N ALA A 155 -3.71 -4.74 -6.67
CA ALA A 155 -2.95 -4.61 -5.43
C ALA A 155 -3.69 -3.80 -4.37
N ALA A 156 -4.27 -2.66 -4.76
CA ALA A 156 -5.02 -1.81 -3.84
C ALA A 156 -6.28 -2.51 -3.31
N LEU A 157 -6.98 -3.28 -4.14
CA LEU A 157 -8.14 -4.08 -3.72
C LEU A 157 -7.73 -5.16 -2.72
N GLY A 158 -6.66 -5.91 -3.00
CA GLY A 158 -6.12 -6.91 -2.08
C GLY A 158 -5.72 -6.28 -0.73
N TYR A 159 -5.01 -5.18 -0.77
CA TYR A 159 -4.61 -4.43 0.43
C TYR A 159 -5.82 -3.99 1.27
N ARG A 160 -6.88 -3.45 0.63
CA ARG A 160 -8.12 -3.06 1.32
C ARG A 160 -8.89 -4.23 1.89
N ALA A 161 -8.94 -5.36 1.16
CA ALA A 161 -9.55 -6.58 1.66
C ALA A 161 -8.86 -7.04 2.95
N ALA A 162 -7.53 -7.00 3.01
CA ALA A 162 -6.76 -7.32 4.22
C ALA A 162 -7.05 -6.33 5.36
N MET A 163 -7.10 -5.03 5.06
CA MET A 163 -7.43 -4.01 6.06
C MET A 163 -8.81 -4.24 6.69
N LEU A 164 -9.80 -4.61 5.90
CA LEU A 164 -11.14 -4.93 6.41
C LEU A 164 -11.15 -6.23 7.20
N SER A 165 -10.50 -7.28 6.68
CA SER A 165 -10.46 -8.59 7.33
C SER A 165 -9.76 -8.55 8.68
N VAL A 166 -8.59 -7.90 8.75
CA VAL A 166 -7.80 -7.82 9.99
C VAL A 166 -8.31 -6.68 10.88
N GLY A 167 -8.66 -5.52 10.30
CA GLY A 167 -9.19 -4.39 11.05
C GLY A 167 -10.54 -4.72 11.68
N ALA A 168 -11.62 -4.77 10.89
CA ALA A 168 -12.96 -5.04 11.42
C ALA A 168 -13.11 -6.50 11.88
N GLY A 169 -12.69 -7.47 11.06
CA GLY A 169 -12.77 -8.89 11.38
C GLY A 169 -11.97 -9.28 12.62
N GLY A 170 -10.77 -8.71 12.79
CA GLY A 170 -9.93 -8.96 13.96
C GLY A 170 -10.57 -8.50 15.27
N PHE A 171 -11.21 -7.32 15.30
CA PHE A 171 -11.95 -6.86 16.48
C PHE A 171 -13.16 -7.73 16.80
N LEU A 172 -13.91 -8.18 15.79
CA LEU A 172 -15.03 -9.10 15.98
C LEU A 172 -14.57 -10.45 16.56
N LEU A 173 -13.43 -10.95 16.10
CA LEU A 173 -12.83 -12.17 16.63
C LEU A 173 -12.30 -11.97 18.05
N ALA A 174 -11.69 -10.81 18.34
CA ALA A 174 -11.22 -10.47 19.66
C ALA A 174 -12.35 -10.40 20.69
N ASP A 175 -13.51 -9.83 20.30
CA ASP A 175 -14.69 -9.74 21.14
C ASP A 175 -15.27 -11.12 21.48
N ARG A 176 -15.35 -12.03 20.49
CA ARG A 176 -16.00 -13.35 20.68
C ARG A 176 -15.06 -14.42 21.22
N PHE A 177 -13.79 -14.42 20.82
CA PHE A 177 -12.83 -15.50 21.06
C PHE A 177 -11.54 -15.03 21.72
N GLY A 178 -11.44 -13.73 22.04
CA GLY A 178 -10.26 -13.11 22.64
C GLY A 178 -9.17 -12.73 21.64
N TRP A 179 -8.24 -11.92 22.11
CA TRP A 179 -7.14 -11.36 21.30
C TRP A 179 -6.24 -12.40 20.62
N PRO A 180 -5.91 -13.56 21.28
CA PRO A 180 -5.14 -14.61 20.61
C PRO A 180 -5.78 -15.07 19.29
N ALA A 181 -7.11 -15.23 19.25
CA ALA A 181 -7.83 -15.64 18.04
C ALA A 181 -7.73 -14.59 16.92
N ALA A 182 -7.78 -13.30 17.28
CA ALA A 182 -7.60 -12.20 16.32
C ALA A 182 -6.20 -12.20 15.69
N PHE A 183 -5.14 -12.37 16.49
CA PHE A 183 -3.76 -12.47 15.98
C PHE A 183 -3.54 -13.73 15.15
N LEU A 184 -4.03 -14.90 15.62
CA LEU A 184 -3.89 -16.15 14.88
C LEU A 184 -4.66 -16.12 13.54
N SER A 185 -5.82 -15.47 13.48
CA SER A 185 -6.54 -15.29 12.22
C SER A 185 -5.78 -14.38 11.23
N ALA A 186 -5.13 -13.33 11.73
CA ALA A 186 -4.26 -12.48 10.91
C ALA A 186 -3.02 -13.26 10.42
N ALA A 187 -2.39 -14.07 11.28
CA ALA A 187 -1.30 -14.96 10.89
C ALA A 187 -1.75 -15.98 9.82
N ALA A 188 -2.93 -16.57 9.99
CA ALA A 188 -3.51 -17.50 9.02
C ALA A 188 -3.79 -16.83 7.68
N LEU A 189 -4.26 -15.58 7.67
CA LEU A 189 -4.46 -14.80 6.44
C LEU A 189 -3.14 -14.60 5.70
N VAL A 190 -2.07 -14.21 6.39
CA VAL A 190 -0.73 -14.06 5.77
C VAL A 190 -0.21 -15.43 5.29
N ALA A 191 -0.37 -16.49 6.07
CA ALA A 191 0.02 -17.85 5.68
C ALA A 191 -0.73 -18.33 4.44
N ALA A 192 -2.02 -18.00 4.30
CA ALA A 192 -2.81 -18.31 3.11
C ALA A 192 -2.31 -17.63 1.83
N MET A 193 -1.50 -16.58 1.93
CA MET A 193 -0.90 -15.93 0.76
C MET A 193 0.37 -16.64 0.28
N VAL A 194 1.02 -17.46 1.11
CA VAL A 194 2.24 -18.21 0.73
C VAL A 194 2.06 -19.08 -0.53
N PRO A 195 1.01 -19.90 -0.67
CA PRO A 195 0.75 -20.65 -1.90
C PRO A 195 0.60 -19.77 -3.14
N PHE A 196 0.00 -18.58 -3.00
CA PHE A 196 -0.12 -17.62 -4.11
C PHE A 196 1.26 -17.09 -4.52
N THR A 197 2.12 -16.72 -3.58
CA THR A 197 3.52 -16.31 -3.85
C THR A 197 4.31 -17.42 -4.53
N LEU A 198 4.15 -18.68 -4.10
CA LEU A 198 4.80 -19.84 -4.71
C LEU A 198 4.33 -20.12 -6.14
N SER A 199 3.03 -19.96 -6.40
CA SER A 199 2.43 -20.18 -7.72
C SER A 199 2.47 -18.97 -8.64
N ALA A 200 2.88 -17.81 -8.13
CA ALA A 200 2.97 -16.55 -8.88
C ALA A 200 3.93 -16.67 -10.09
N PRO A 201 3.75 -15.88 -11.17
CA PRO A 201 4.61 -15.95 -12.33
C PRO A 201 6.07 -15.64 -11.98
N LYS A 202 6.99 -16.41 -12.56
CA LYS A 202 8.44 -16.20 -12.39
C LYS A 202 8.89 -14.94 -13.10
N LEU A 203 9.81 -14.22 -12.48
CA LEU A 203 10.47 -13.07 -13.10
C LEU A 203 11.59 -13.54 -14.04
N ALA A 204 11.79 -12.77 -15.10
CA ALA A 204 12.96 -12.97 -15.96
C ALA A 204 14.27 -12.71 -15.19
N PRO A 205 15.33 -13.46 -15.46
CA PRO A 205 16.66 -13.18 -14.90
C PRO A 205 17.13 -11.78 -15.30
N VAL A 206 17.86 -11.12 -14.40
CA VAL A 206 18.52 -9.83 -14.71
C VAL A 206 19.95 -10.13 -15.15
N GLU A 207 20.32 -9.66 -16.32
CA GLU A 207 21.60 -9.96 -16.96
C GLU A 207 22.84 -9.49 -16.19
N HIS A 208 22.71 -8.44 -15.36
CA HIS A 208 23.84 -7.85 -14.65
C HIS A 208 23.56 -7.78 -13.16
N ALA A 209 24.17 -8.68 -12.39
CA ALA A 209 24.10 -8.63 -10.93
C ALA A 209 24.79 -7.39 -10.37
N ILE A 210 24.27 -6.86 -9.27
CA ILE A 210 24.88 -5.75 -8.53
C ILE A 210 26.06 -6.34 -7.71
N THR A 211 27.28 -5.91 -8.00
CA THR A 211 28.48 -6.52 -7.41
C THR A 211 28.95 -5.86 -6.11
N SER A 212 28.60 -4.59 -5.86
CA SER A 212 29.05 -3.85 -4.68
C SER A 212 27.91 -3.09 -3.98
N LEU A 213 28.04 -2.89 -2.66
CA LEU A 213 27.11 -2.06 -1.88
C LEU A 213 27.08 -0.61 -2.38
N ARG A 214 28.22 -0.06 -2.76
CA ARG A 214 28.29 1.29 -3.35
C ARG A 214 27.45 1.39 -4.62
N GLN A 215 27.49 0.36 -5.46
CA GLN A 215 26.66 0.29 -6.66
C GLN A 215 25.19 0.13 -6.30
N ALA A 216 24.83 -0.65 -5.28
CA ALA A 216 23.46 -0.83 -4.82
C ALA A 216 22.84 0.48 -4.28
N VAL A 217 23.63 1.30 -3.59
CA VAL A 217 23.15 2.56 -2.97
C VAL A 217 23.19 3.72 -3.96
N LEU A 218 24.30 3.95 -4.64
CA LEU A 218 24.47 5.10 -5.54
C LEU A 218 24.06 4.82 -6.98
N GLY A 219 24.07 3.54 -7.38
CA GLY A 219 23.73 3.12 -8.75
C GLY A 219 22.31 3.52 -9.16
N PRO A 220 21.28 3.25 -8.35
CA PRO A 220 19.89 3.58 -8.68
C PRO A 220 19.66 5.07 -8.98
N ALA A 221 20.21 5.96 -8.15
CA ALA A 221 20.10 7.39 -8.33
C ALA A 221 20.90 7.88 -9.57
N ARG A 222 22.13 7.38 -9.74
CA ARG A 222 22.96 7.72 -10.90
C ARG A 222 22.36 7.23 -12.21
N GLU A 223 21.83 5.99 -12.23
CA GLU A 223 21.14 5.43 -13.39
C GLU A 223 19.92 6.25 -13.75
N PHE A 224 19.10 6.62 -12.76
CA PHE A 224 17.92 7.43 -12.97
C PHE A 224 18.24 8.79 -13.58
N VAL A 225 19.24 9.50 -13.01
CA VAL A 225 19.71 10.80 -13.53
C VAL A 225 20.33 10.67 -14.91
N HIS A 226 21.12 9.61 -15.14
CA HIS A 226 21.76 9.39 -16.45
C HIS A 226 20.74 9.08 -17.55
N ARG A 227 19.75 8.25 -17.23
CA ARG A 227 18.69 7.85 -18.16
C ARG A 227 17.74 9.01 -18.53
N ALA A 228 17.35 9.80 -17.55
CA ALA A 228 16.39 10.89 -17.74
C ALA A 228 17.04 12.24 -18.10
N GLY A 229 18.31 12.42 -17.71
CA GLY A 229 18.97 13.73 -17.70
C GLY A 229 18.60 14.56 -16.45
N PRO A 230 19.45 15.50 -16.00
CA PRO A 230 19.27 16.23 -14.74
C PRO A 230 17.98 17.04 -14.69
N ASN A 231 17.66 17.78 -15.74
CA ASN A 231 16.47 18.64 -15.79
C ASN A 231 15.18 17.80 -15.74
N ARG A 232 15.12 16.71 -16.51
CA ARG A 232 13.95 15.84 -16.54
C ARG A 232 13.81 15.04 -15.24
N THR A 233 14.92 14.65 -14.62
CA THR A 233 14.93 14.03 -13.28
C THR A 233 14.23 14.91 -12.26
N TRP A 234 14.61 16.21 -12.20
CA TRP A 234 13.97 17.15 -11.30
C TRP A 234 12.47 17.32 -11.57
N GLN A 235 12.09 17.43 -12.84
CA GLN A 235 10.66 17.52 -13.23
C GLN A 235 9.88 16.26 -12.80
N LEU A 236 10.44 15.07 -12.97
CA LEU A 236 9.80 13.82 -12.56
C LEU A 236 9.68 13.71 -11.04
N LEU A 237 10.72 14.09 -10.28
CA LEU A 237 10.64 14.10 -8.82
C LEU A 237 9.62 15.12 -8.31
N LEU A 238 9.55 16.29 -8.93
CA LEU A 238 8.53 17.29 -8.61
C LEU A 238 7.12 16.80 -8.95
N LEU A 239 6.95 16.13 -10.09
CA LEU A 239 5.69 15.48 -10.44
C LEU A 239 5.28 14.43 -9.37
N VAL A 240 6.19 13.54 -8.97
CA VAL A 240 5.93 12.53 -7.94
C VAL A 240 5.56 13.18 -6.61
N LEU A 241 6.22 14.27 -6.23
CA LEU A 241 5.95 15.01 -5.01
C LEU A 241 4.58 15.68 -5.03
N LEU A 242 4.24 16.36 -6.12
CA LEU A 242 3.08 17.26 -6.19
C LEU A 242 1.79 16.58 -6.68
N TYR A 243 1.88 15.48 -7.42
CA TYR A 243 0.73 14.88 -8.11
C TYR A 243 -0.40 14.48 -7.16
N ARG A 244 -0.07 14.02 -5.96
CA ARG A 244 -1.05 13.64 -4.93
C ARG A 244 -1.05 14.54 -3.69
N TRP A 245 -0.32 15.64 -3.73
CA TRP A 245 -0.28 16.58 -2.61
C TRP A 245 -1.66 17.16 -2.25
N PRO A 246 -2.51 17.55 -3.23
CA PRO A 246 -3.86 18.03 -2.92
C PRO A 246 -4.72 17.01 -2.16
N ASP A 247 -4.62 15.71 -2.50
CA ASP A 247 -5.31 14.63 -1.79
C ASP A 247 -4.87 14.56 -0.32
N GLY A 248 -3.58 14.73 -0.05
CA GLY A 248 -3.03 14.72 1.30
C GLY A 248 -3.58 15.87 2.15
N LEU A 249 -3.59 17.09 1.61
CA LEU A 249 -4.13 18.27 2.28
C LEU A 249 -5.63 18.13 2.57
N LEU A 250 -6.40 17.69 1.59
CA LEU A 250 -7.84 17.51 1.74
C LEU A 250 -8.16 16.45 2.78
N ASN A 251 -7.47 15.31 2.75
CA ASN A 251 -7.68 14.24 3.72
C ASN A 251 -7.37 14.68 5.17
N ALA A 252 -6.34 15.50 5.36
CA ALA A 252 -6.00 16.04 6.68
C ALA A 252 -7.08 16.99 7.23
N MET A 253 -7.75 17.73 6.35
CA MET A 253 -8.72 18.77 6.73
C MET A 253 -10.19 18.36 6.56
N ALA A 254 -10.48 17.20 5.97
CA ALA A 254 -11.85 16.78 5.63
C ALA A 254 -12.75 16.69 6.88
N ILE A 255 -12.34 16.02 7.93
CA ILE A 255 -13.15 15.86 9.15
C ILE A 255 -13.36 17.20 9.88
N PRO A 256 -12.30 18.01 10.15
CA PRO A 256 -12.48 19.34 10.73
C PRO A 256 -13.42 20.23 9.91
N PHE A 257 -13.28 20.21 8.58
CA PHE A 257 -14.13 20.96 7.66
C PHE A 257 -15.60 20.55 7.78
N LEU A 258 -15.91 19.25 7.75
CA LEU A 258 -17.28 18.75 7.82
C LEU A 258 -17.94 19.07 9.17
N LYS A 259 -17.18 19.03 10.28
CA LYS A 259 -17.66 19.47 11.59
C LYS A 259 -17.99 20.96 11.60
N LEU A 260 -17.17 21.81 10.99
CA LEU A 260 -17.43 23.24 10.87
C LEU A 260 -18.64 23.53 9.97
N GLN A 261 -18.96 22.67 9.01
CA GLN A 261 -20.19 22.77 8.20
C GLN A 261 -21.45 22.29 8.93
N GLY A 262 -21.33 21.82 10.19
CA GLY A 262 -22.46 21.42 11.03
C GLY A 262 -22.97 20.01 10.79
N PHE A 263 -22.24 19.14 10.10
CA PHE A 263 -22.61 17.73 9.95
C PHE A 263 -22.44 16.97 11.27
N SER A 264 -23.40 16.07 11.54
CA SER A 264 -23.36 15.23 12.75
C SER A 264 -22.21 14.23 12.71
N GLU A 265 -21.76 13.77 13.86
CA GLU A 265 -20.72 12.72 13.93
C GLU A 265 -21.16 11.42 13.28
N ALA A 266 -22.47 11.12 13.32
CA ALA A 266 -23.07 9.96 12.67
C ALA A 266 -23.00 10.08 11.14
N ASP A 267 -23.33 11.24 10.57
CA ASP A 267 -23.26 11.49 9.13
C ASP A 267 -21.81 11.37 8.63
N ILE A 268 -20.88 12.02 9.36
CA ILE A 268 -19.44 11.95 9.04
C ILE A 268 -18.95 10.50 9.12
N GLY A 269 -19.31 9.77 10.18
CA GLY A 269 -18.90 8.39 10.37
C GLY A 269 -19.41 7.46 9.27
N LEU A 270 -20.67 7.56 8.91
CA LEU A 270 -21.27 6.74 7.85
C LEU A 270 -20.69 7.07 6.47
N VAL A 271 -20.57 8.36 6.15
CA VAL A 271 -20.16 8.77 4.80
C VAL A 271 -18.64 8.65 4.63
N GLN A 272 -17.82 9.15 5.56
CA GLN A 272 -16.36 9.05 5.48
C GLN A 272 -15.82 7.66 5.85
N GLY A 273 -16.44 6.98 6.83
CA GLY A 273 -15.99 5.67 7.29
C GLY A 273 -16.45 4.51 6.43
N GLY A 274 -17.67 4.59 5.87
CA GLY A 274 -18.28 3.50 5.08
C GLY A 274 -18.33 3.80 3.59
N TRP A 275 -19.12 4.81 3.22
CA TRP A 275 -19.37 5.14 1.81
C TRP A 275 -18.10 5.51 1.02
N ALA A 276 -17.21 6.31 1.61
CA ALA A 276 -15.95 6.73 0.99
C ALA A 276 -15.07 5.55 0.56
N ILE A 277 -15.05 4.47 1.35
CA ILE A 277 -14.27 3.26 1.01
C ILE A 277 -14.80 2.64 -0.28
N GLY A 278 -16.13 2.47 -0.39
CA GLY A 278 -16.77 1.95 -1.61
C GLY A 278 -16.51 2.82 -2.82
N ALA A 279 -16.64 4.14 -2.67
CA ALA A 279 -16.35 5.12 -3.72
C ALA A 279 -14.89 5.06 -4.19
N THR A 280 -13.93 4.95 -3.26
CA THR A 280 -12.51 4.82 -3.63
C THR A 280 -12.21 3.48 -4.32
N ILE A 281 -12.84 2.38 -3.91
CA ILE A 281 -12.71 1.09 -4.59
C ILE A 281 -13.21 1.22 -6.03
N LEU A 282 -14.40 1.78 -6.22
CA LEU A 282 -14.97 2.03 -7.54
C LEU A 282 -14.04 2.89 -8.41
N GLY A 283 -13.54 3.99 -7.87
CA GLY A 283 -12.58 4.86 -8.55
C GLY A 283 -11.29 4.13 -8.94
N THR A 284 -10.78 3.28 -8.06
CA THR A 284 -9.56 2.48 -8.32
C THR A 284 -9.78 1.49 -9.47
N VAL A 285 -10.95 0.82 -9.51
CA VAL A 285 -11.31 -0.10 -10.60
C VAL A 285 -11.50 0.64 -11.92
N ILE A 286 -12.22 1.75 -11.90
CA ILE A 286 -12.41 2.61 -13.10
C ILE A 286 -11.05 3.10 -13.60
N GLY A 287 -10.19 3.63 -12.72
CA GLY A 287 -8.88 4.14 -13.07
C GLY A 287 -7.96 3.08 -13.67
N GLY A 288 -7.93 1.88 -13.06
CA GLY A 288 -7.16 0.76 -13.57
C GLY A 288 -7.62 0.27 -14.94
N SER A 289 -8.94 0.24 -15.18
CA SER A 289 -9.54 -0.16 -16.46
C SER A 289 -9.29 0.88 -17.55
N LEU A 290 -9.52 2.16 -17.26
CA LEU A 290 -9.30 3.25 -18.21
C LEU A 290 -7.82 3.42 -18.56
N PHE A 291 -6.91 3.15 -17.61
CA PHE A 291 -5.47 3.22 -17.87
C PHE A 291 -5.04 2.32 -19.02
N ALA A 292 -5.55 1.08 -19.05
CA ALA A 292 -5.24 0.12 -20.11
C ALA A 292 -5.64 0.64 -21.52
N TRP A 293 -6.63 1.50 -21.57
CA TRP A 293 -7.19 2.06 -22.80
C TRP A 293 -6.53 3.38 -23.22
N LEU A 294 -6.30 4.24 -22.25
CA LEU A 294 -5.79 5.61 -22.48
C LEU A 294 -4.26 5.68 -22.51
N GLY A 295 -3.58 4.74 -21.88
CA GLY A 295 -2.14 4.77 -21.65
C GLY A 295 -1.72 5.83 -20.60
N MET A 296 -0.42 5.88 -20.29
CA MET A 296 0.13 6.66 -19.18
C MET A 296 -0.19 8.17 -19.27
N ASN A 297 0.16 8.80 -20.38
CA ASN A 297 0.09 10.27 -20.47
C ASN A 297 -1.34 10.81 -20.38
N ARG A 298 -2.28 10.16 -21.11
CA ARG A 298 -3.68 10.58 -21.09
C ARG A 298 -4.34 10.33 -19.73
N SER A 299 -4.01 9.21 -19.10
CA SER A 299 -4.52 8.88 -17.78
C SER A 299 -4.03 9.86 -16.72
N LEU A 300 -2.75 10.26 -16.75
CA LEU A 300 -2.21 11.26 -15.82
C LEU A 300 -2.99 12.58 -15.89
N TRP A 301 -3.23 13.10 -17.10
CA TRP A 301 -3.98 14.34 -17.28
C TRP A 301 -5.45 14.22 -16.89
N LEU A 302 -6.12 13.19 -17.41
CA LEU A 302 -7.56 12.99 -17.16
C LEU A 302 -7.85 12.80 -15.67
N PHE A 303 -7.03 12.01 -14.99
CA PHE A 303 -7.25 11.72 -13.56
C PHE A 303 -6.80 12.90 -12.68
N ALA A 304 -5.79 13.67 -13.07
CA ALA A 304 -5.49 14.93 -12.39
C ALA A 304 -6.66 15.93 -12.47
N ILE A 305 -7.29 16.05 -13.65
CA ILE A 305 -8.48 16.91 -13.82
C ILE A 305 -9.64 16.37 -12.97
N SER A 306 -9.87 15.04 -12.96
CA SER A 306 -10.90 14.45 -12.08
C SER A 306 -10.62 14.73 -10.60
N GLY A 307 -9.35 14.71 -10.17
CA GLY A 307 -8.93 15.07 -8.81
C GLY A 307 -9.25 16.52 -8.47
N VAL A 308 -9.02 17.45 -9.41
CA VAL A 308 -9.42 18.87 -9.23
C VAL A 308 -10.94 18.98 -9.05
N ILE A 309 -11.73 18.27 -9.86
CA ILE A 309 -13.21 18.26 -9.74
C ILE A 309 -13.63 17.66 -8.39
N GLY A 310 -12.98 16.56 -7.97
CA GLY A 310 -13.21 15.94 -6.66
C GLY A 310 -12.94 16.91 -5.51
N ASN A 311 -11.82 17.62 -5.53
CA ASN A 311 -11.48 18.59 -4.50
C ASN A 311 -12.41 19.82 -4.52
N LEU A 312 -12.80 20.31 -5.71
CA LEU A 312 -13.77 21.38 -5.85
C LEU A 312 -15.18 21.02 -5.35
N SER A 313 -15.51 19.74 -5.27
CA SER A 313 -16.80 19.31 -4.71
C SER A 313 -16.97 19.67 -3.22
N TYR A 314 -15.89 19.70 -2.45
CA TYR A 314 -15.89 20.19 -1.06
C TYR A 314 -16.09 21.70 -0.99
N TRP A 315 -15.49 22.46 -1.91
CA TRP A 315 -15.77 23.88 -2.02
C TRP A 315 -17.22 24.15 -2.40
N ALA A 316 -17.79 23.38 -3.32
CA ALA A 316 -19.20 23.49 -3.70
C ALA A 316 -20.12 23.14 -2.52
N LEU A 317 -19.77 22.11 -1.72
CA LEU A 317 -20.49 21.78 -0.50
C LEU A 317 -20.46 22.94 0.52
N ALA A 318 -19.32 23.60 0.67
CA ALA A 318 -19.18 24.78 1.54
C ALA A 318 -20.04 25.94 1.07
N ARG A 319 -20.11 26.19 -0.24
CA ARG A 319 -20.76 27.38 -0.83
C ARG A 319 -22.28 27.23 -0.99
N PHE A 320 -22.73 26.04 -1.34
CA PHE A 320 -24.12 25.79 -1.72
C PHE A 320 -24.86 24.92 -0.69
N GLY A 321 -24.16 24.27 0.24
CA GLY A 321 -24.74 23.38 1.21
C GLY A 321 -25.21 22.06 0.57
N GLY A 322 -26.42 21.64 0.85
CA GLY A 322 -27.04 20.43 0.29
C GLY A 322 -27.24 19.30 1.30
N GLY A 323 -26.97 19.57 2.59
CA GLY A 323 -27.17 18.58 3.67
C GLY A 323 -26.43 17.28 3.42
N VAL A 324 -26.98 16.15 3.89
CA VAL A 324 -26.35 14.83 3.77
C VAL A 324 -26.22 14.40 2.30
N ALA A 325 -27.14 14.77 1.42
CA ALA A 325 -27.03 14.47 -0.01
C ALA A 325 -25.84 15.18 -0.67
N GLY A 326 -25.61 16.47 -0.32
CA GLY A 326 -24.44 17.22 -0.74
C GLY A 326 -23.14 16.60 -0.21
N LEU A 327 -23.13 16.16 1.04
CA LEU A 327 -22.00 15.45 1.65
C LEU A 327 -21.68 14.15 0.89
N ILE A 328 -22.67 13.29 0.65
CA ILE A 328 -22.49 12.04 -0.12
C ILE A 328 -21.94 12.34 -1.51
N THR A 329 -22.47 13.35 -2.18
CA THR A 329 -22.01 13.74 -3.52
C THR A 329 -20.55 14.20 -3.51
N ALA A 330 -20.18 15.08 -2.58
CA ALA A 330 -18.82 15.60 -2.46
C ALA A 330 -17.80 14.49 -2.15
N VAL A 331 -18.13 13.65 -1.17
CA VAL A 331 -17.30 12.51 -0.78
C VAL A 331 -17.20 11.46 -1.90
N SER A 332 -18.28 11.22 -2.66
CA SER A 332 -18.23 10.31 -3.80
C SER A 332 -17.30 10.80 -4.90
N LEU A 333 -17.46 12.06 -5.33
CA LEU A 333 -16.62 12.64 -6.40
C LEU A 333 -15.15 12.66 -6.01
N GLU A 334 -14.85 13.06 -4.80
CA GLU A 334 -13.46 13.08 -4.30
C GLU A 334 -12.86 11.68 -4.22
N ASN A 335 -13.55 10.73 -3.59
CA ASN A 335 -13.00 9.39 -3.38
C ASN A 335 -12.90 8.57 -4.66
N ILE A 336 -13.84 8.71 -5.61
CA ILE A 336 -13.72 8.12 -6.95
C ILE A 336 -12.50 8.70 -7.67
N SER A 337 -12.34 10.02 -7.67
CA SER A 337 -11.19 10.70 -8.28
C SER A 337 -9.86 10.27 -7.63
N SER A 338 -9.79 10.24 -6.30
CA SER A 338 -8.61 9.82 -5.55
C SER A 338 -8.24 8.36 -5.82
N GLY A 339 -9.24 7.47 -6.01
CA GLY A 339 -9.03 6.10 -6.46
C GLY A 339 -8.39 6.01 -7.84
N MET A 340 -8.90 6.77 -8.82
CA MET A 340 -8.35 6.86 -10.18
C MET A 340 -6.92 7.43 -10.18
N VAL A 341 -6.69 8.54 -9.48
CA VAL A 341 -5.39 9.17 -9.29
C VAL A 341 -4.39 8.20 -8.65
N GLY A 342 -4.84 7.46 -7.63
CA GLY A 342 -4.01 6.45 -6.96
C GLY A 342 -3.54 5.34 -7.89
N ALA A 343 -4.42 4.81 -8.74
CA ALA A 343 -4.08 3.75 -9.69
C ALA A 343 -3.02 4.21 -10.71
N VAL A 344 -3.20 5.38 -11.34
CA VAL A 344 -2.23 5.89 -12.32
C VAL A 344 -0.92 6.32 -11.66
N PHE A 345 -0.97 6.82 -10.43
CA PHE A 345 0.23 7.22 -9.69
C PHE A 345 1.15 6.02 -9.41
N VAL A 346 0.58 4.90 -8.94
CA VAL A 346 1.35 3.66 -8.73
C VAL A 346 1.91 3.14 -10.06
N ALA A 347 1.12 3.20 -11.14
CA ALA A 347 1.60 2.85 -12.48
C ALA A 347 2.74 3.75 -12.96
N LEU A 348 2.70 5.07 -12.63
CA LEU A 348 3.78 6.02 -12.90
C LEU A 348 5.05 5.61 -12.15
N LEU A 349 4.98 5.37 -10.83
CA LEU A 349 6.15 4.95 -10.06
C LEU A 349 6.79 3.69 -10.66
N MET A 350 5.99 2.68 -11.02
CA MET A 350 6.49 1.47 -11.69
C MET A 350 7.18 1.77 -13.02
N SER A 351 6.64 2.71 -13.82
CA SER A 351 7.20 3.08 -15.14
C SER A 351 8.53 3.80 -15.04
N LEU A 352 8.80 4.45 -13.93
CA LEU A 352 10.04 5.18 -13.69
C LEU A 352 11.18 4.27 -13.23
N CYS A 353 10.89 3.05 -12.79
CA CYS A 353 11.90 2.13 -12.27
C CYS A 353 12.60 1.33 -13.38
N ASN A 354 13.90 1.08 -13.15
CA ASN A 354 14.69 0.14 -13.94
C ASN A 354 14.63 -1.25 -13.26
N PRO A 355 14.34 -2.35 -13.99
CA PRO A 355 14.26 -3.69 -13.42
C PRO A 355 15.50 -4.13 -12.62
N ARG A 356 16.68 -3.61 -12.96
CA ARG A 356 17.91 -3.87 -12.21
C ARG A 356 17.89 -3.32 -10.78
N PHE A 357 17.21 -2.20 -10.55
CA PHE A 357 17.17 -1.44 -9.31
C PHE A 357 15.73 -1.20 -8.82
N SER A 358 14.79 -2.04 -9.21
CA SER A 358 13.36 -1.78 -8.98
C SER A 358 13.00 -1.62 -7.51
N ALA A 359 13.61 -2.41 -6.59
CA ALA A 359 13.37 -2.27 -5.17
C ALA A 359 13.85 -0.92 -4.64
N THR A 360 15.07 -0.51 -4.97
CA THR A 360 15.65 0.74 -4.50
C THR A 360 14.98 1.96 -5.13
N GLN A 361 14.79 1.96 -6.46
CA GLN A 361 14.17 3.10 -7.15
C GLN A 361 12.72 3.30 -6.75
N TYR A 362 11.95 2.22 -6.62
CA TYR A 362 10.57 2.34 -6.15
C TYR A 362 10.50 2.84 -4.70
N ALA A 363 11.37 2.32 -3.82
CA ALA A 363 11.44 2.80 -2.44
C ALA A 363 11.84 4.28 -2.34
N LEU A 364 12.78 4.76 -3.17
CA LEU A 364 13.15 6.16 -3.24
C LEU A 364 12.00 7.04 -3.73
N LEU A 365 11.33 6.67 -4.82
CA LEU A 365 10.21 7.42 -5.40
C LEU A 365 9.01 7.46 -4.45
N SER A 366 8.68 6.32 -3.82
CA SER A 366 7.62 6.27 -2.80
C SER A 366 7.98 7.05 -1.53
N GLY A 367 9.27 7.11 -1.17
CA GLY A 367 9.79 7.97 -0.10
C GLY A 367 9.62 9.45 -0.41
N VAL A 368 9.92 9.89 -1.64
CA VAL A 368 9.65 11.27 -2.10
C VAL A 368 8.15 11.60 -2.01
N TYR A 369 7.29 10.67 -2.43
CA TYR A 369 5.84 10.83 -2.26
C TYR A 369 5.42 10.91 -0.78
N ALA A 370 6.04 10.11 0.10
CA ALA A 370 5.72 10.14 1.53
C ALA A 370 5.96 11.52 2.15
N LEU A 371 6.97 12.28 1.68
CA LEU A 371 7.22 13.66 2.11
C LEU A 371 6.05 14.60 1.78
N SER A 372 5.29 14.35 0.71
CA SER A 372 4.11 15.16 0.37
C SER A 372 2.91 14.93 1.31
N ARG A 373 2.93 13.86 2.10
CA ARG A 373 1.84 13.51 3.05
C ARG A 373 2.13 13.96 4.48
N SER A 374 3.36 14.34 4.77
CA SER A 374 3.71 14.93 6.08
C SER A 374 3.31 16.40 6.06
N PRO A 375 2.44 16.84 6.98
CA PRO A 375 2.09 18.25 7.13
C PRO A 375 3.30 19.10 7.55
#